data_61fbd0b5412cae91706af3c816598492
#
_entry.id   61fbd0b5412cae91706af3c816598492
#
_cell.length_a   1.000
_cell.length_b   1.000
_cell.length_c   1.000
_cell.angle_alpha   90.00
_cell.angle_beta   90.00
_cell.angle_gamma   90.00
#
_symmetry.space_group_name_H-M   'P 1'
#
loop_
_entity.id
_entity.type
_entity.pdbx_description
1 polymer ?
#
loop_
_entity_poly.entity_id
_entity_poly.type
_entity_poly.pdbx_seq_one_letter_code
_entity_poly.pdbx_strand_id
1 'polypeptide(L)'
;GHIRDYTVAELKAAFEIDTLEEALAWCKAHGMAVLLEVKSCELLMHEDMPTLAQRIVEALQKADFFDQCVVFGVNHWILREVCRLDSRCKIALIVPHVPDDPVALMRHMGAIIYLCFIDNLSRPLIDQLHAAGYLVDGSVINSKERMKTALEIGCDMVESDTPDQAIAWYRELTE
;
A
#
# COMPACT_ATOMS: atom_id res chain seq x y z
N GLY A 1 21.49 9.05 -11.05
CA GLY A 1 20.63 10.21 -10.81
C GLY A 1 19.32 9.79 -10.17
N HIS A 2 18.54 10.74 -9.72
CA HIS A 2 17.23 10.50 -9.15
C HIS A 2 16.18 10.59 -10.26
N ILE A 3 15.05 9.88 -10.11
CA ILE A 3 13.94 9.91 -11.08
C ILE A 3 13.49 11.36 -11.39
N ARG A 4 13.47 12.24 -10.38
CA ARG A 4 13.08 13.64 -10.53
C ARG A 4 14.03 14.49 -11.40
N ASP A 5 15.24 14.00 -11.68
CA ASP A 5 16.24 14.71 -12.51
C ASP A 5 15.98 14.48 -14.00
N TYR A 6 15.01 13.63 -14.35
CA TYR A 6 14.72 13.21 -15.71
C TYR A 6 13.28 13.52 -16.09
N THR A 7 13.07 13.78 -17.38
CA THR A 7 11.71 13.87 -17.94
C THR A 7 11.09 12.47 -18.11
N VAL A 8 9.77 12.38 -18.18
CA VAL A 8 9.07 11.13 -18.49
C VAL A 8 9.55 10.52 -19.80
N ALA A 9 9.82 11.35 -20.82
CA ALA A 9 10.31 10.89 -22.13
C ALA A 9 11.69 10.23 -22.02
N GLU A 10 12.60 10.79 -21.24
CA GLU A 10 13.94 10.21 -21.00
C GLU A 10 13.85 8.90 -20.22
N LEU A 11 12.97 8.85 -19.20
CA LEU A 11 12.77 7.63 -18.42
C LEU A 11 12.16 6.51 -19.29
N LYS A 12 11.14 6.81 -20.09
CA LYS A 12 10.52 5.83 -21.01
C LYS A 12 11.46 5.36 -22.13
N ALA A 13 12.42 6.20 -22.54
CA ALA A 13 13.44 5.81 -23.49
C ALA A 13 14.49 4.83 -22.91
N ALA A 14 14.69 4.87 -21.60
CA ALA A 14 15.68 4.04 -20.90
C ALA A 14 15.08 2.80 -20.22
N PHE A 15 13.81 2.84 -19.84
CA PHE A 15 13.14 1.82 -19.04
C PHE A 15 11.69 1.62 -19.50
N GLU A 16 11.18 0.39 -19.31
CA GLU A 16 9.74 0.12 -19.40
C GLU A 16 9.07 0.61 -18.11
N ILE A 17 8.53 1.83 -18.14
CA ILE A 17 7.82 2.43 -17.03
C ILE A 17 6.52 3.10 -17.51
N ASP A 18 5.52 3.05 -16.66
CA ASP A 18 4.28 3.79 -16.84
C ASP A 18 4.22 5.02 -15.94
N THR A 19 3.45 6.01 -16.35
CA THR A 19 3.01 7.08 -15.45
C THR A 19 1.89 6.55 -14.55
N LEU A 20 1.64 7.26 -13.44
CA LEU A 20 0.52 6.90 -12.56
C LEU A 20 -0.81 6.89 -13.31
N GLU A 21 -1.04 7.86 -14.19
CA GLU A 21 -2.26 7.95 -14.98
C GLU A 21 -2.42 6.76 -15.93
N GLU A 22 -1.35 6.30 -16.57
CA GLU A 22 -1.36 5.13 -17.45
C GLU A 22 -1.66 3.86 -16.66
N ALA A 23 -1.00 3.69 -15.51
CA ALA A 23 -1.24 2.55 -14.62
C ALA A 23 -2.68 2.51 -14.10
N LEU A 24 -3.23 3.64 -13.64
CA LEU A 24 -4.62 3.72 -13.17
C LEU A 24 -5.61 3.43 -14.30
N ALA A 25 -5.36 3.94 -15.50
CA ALA A 25 -6.21 3.67 -16.67
C ALA A 25 -6.22 2.18 -17.03
N TRP A 26 -5.04 1.54 -16.98
CA TRP A 26 -4.91 0.10 -17.22
C TRP A 26 -5.66 -0.71 -16.16
N CYS A 27 -5.45 -0.40 -14.87
CA CYS A 27 -6.13 -1.09 -13.77
C CYS A 27 -7.66 -0.94 -13.87
N LYS A 28 -8.16 0.27 -14.19
CA LYS A 28 -9.58 0.51 -14.39
C LYS A 28 -10.16 -0.33 -15.54
N ALA A 29 -9.45 -0.40 -16.65
CA ALA A 29 -9.88 -1.19 -17.82
C ALA A 29 -9.94 -2.70 -17.52
N HIS A 30 -9.15 -3.18 -16.57
CA HIS A 30 -9.09 -4.59 -16.19
C HIS A 30 -9.85 -4.93 -14.88
N GLY A 31 -10.56 -3.94 -14.29
CA GLY A 31 -11.33 -4.15 -13.07
C GLY A 31 -10.48 -4.46 -11.84
N MET A 32 -9.24 -3.98 -11.81
CA MET A 32 -8.29 -4.24 -10.72
C MET A 32 -8.32 -3.10 -9.69
N ALA A 33 -8.27 -3.48 -8.41
CA ALA A 33 -7.98 -2.54 -7.33
C ALA A 33 -6.47 -2.33 -7.18
N VAL A 34 -6.07 -1.19 -6.61
CA VAL A 34 -4.66 -0.80 -6.47
C VAL A 34 -4.34 -0.42 -5.03
N LEU A 35 -3.28 -1.00 -4.49
CA LEU A 35 -2.53 -0.44 -3.38
C LEU A 35 -1.42 0.44 -3.97
N LEU A 36 -1.56 1.76 -3.83
CA LEU A 36 -0.64 2.76 -4.37
C LEU A 36 0.39 3.16 -3.31
N GLU A 37 1.60 2.60 -3.40
CA GLU A 37 2.66 2.93 -2.47
C GLU A 37 3.30 4.29 -2.77
N VAL A 38 3.34 5.15 -1.77
CA VAL A 38 4.12 6.38 -1.79
C VAL A 38 5.49 6.10 -1.19
N LYS A 39 6.47 5.86 -2.05
CA LYS A 39 7.86 5.66 -1.62
C LYS A 39 8.40 6.95 -1.01
N SER A 40 8.74 6.91 0.27
CA SER A 40 9.53 7.95 0.90
C SER A 40 10.99 7.53 0.87
N CYS A 41 11.81 8.23 0.13
CA CYS A 41 13.25 8.09 0.25
C CYS A 41 13.81 9.21 1.14
N GLU A 42 15.02 9.02 1.64
CA GLU A 42 15.76 10.03 2.44
C GLU A 42 15.90 11.39 1.74
N LEU A 43 15.64 11.42 0.43
CA LEU A 43 15.75 12.58 -0.44
C LEU A 43 14.41 13.27 -0.75
N LEU A 44 13.29 12.73 -0.24
CA LEU A 44 12.01 13.43 -0.27
C LEU A 44 12.06 14.54 0.79
N MET A 45 12.42 15.74 0.34
CA MET A 45 12.39 16.91 1.19
C MET A 45 10.93 17.20 1.59
N HIS A 46 10.72 17.68 2.80
CA HIS A 46 9.38 18.10 3.26
C HIS A 46 8.65 19.04 2.28
N GLU A 47 9.42 19.79 1.51
CA GLU A 47 8.94 20.73 0.49
C GLU A 47 8.28 20.04 -0.72
N ASP A 48 8.72 18.82 -1.07
CA ASP A 48 8.20 18.07 -2.22
C ASP A 48 6.90 17.29 -1.89
N MET A 49 6.67 17.00 -0.62
CA MET A 49 5.56 16.14 -0.17
C MET A 49 4.17 16.72 -0.47
N PRO A 50 3.90 18.02 -0.26
CA PRO A 50 2.59 18.59 -0.61
C PRO A 50 2.30 18.47 -2.11
N THR A 51 3.31 18.72 -2.94
CA THR A 51 3.19 18.60 -4.41
C THR A 51 2.91 17.16 -4.83
N LEU A 52 3.59 16.19 -4.21
CA LEU A 52 3.38 14.77 -4.51
C LEU A 52 1.97 14.33 -4.08
N ALA A 53 1.53 14.70 -2.87
CA ALA A 53 0.17 14.41 -2.39
C ALA A 53 -0.89 14.99 -3.34
N GLN A 54 -0.72 16.24 -3.78
CA GLN A 54 -1.61 16.88 -4.73
C GLN A 54 -1.68 16.13 -6.07
N ARG A 55 -0.53 15.75 -6.64
CA ARG A 55 -0.48 15.00 -7.90
C ARG A 55 -1.15 13.63 -7.81
N ILE A 56 -1.00 12.95 -6.68
CA ILE A 56 -1.70 11.67 -6.42
C ILE A 56 -3.21 11.89 -6.45
N VAL A 57 -3.70 12.89 -5.71
CA VAL A 57 -5.13 13.18 -5.64
C VAL A 57 -5.68 13.60 -7.01
N GLU A 58 -4.96 14.46 -7.75
CA GLU A 58 -5.35 14.87 -9.12
C GLU A 58 -5.43 13.69 -10.09
N ALA A 59 -4.47 12.75 -10.01
CA ALA A 59 -4.50 11.54 -10.83
C ALA A 59 -5.70 10.65 -10.49
N LEU A 60 -6.01 10.45 -9.20
CA LEU A 60 -7.17 9.69 -8.75
C LEU A 60 -8.50 10.36 -9.16
N GLN A 61 -8.58 11.68 -9.04
CA GLN A 61 -9.74 12.46 -9.50
C GLN A 61 -9.97 12.31 -11.00
N LYS A 62 -8.91 12.51 -11.78
CA LYS A 62 -8.96 12.42 -13.25
C LYS A 62 -9.36 11.02 -13.73
N ALA A 63 -8.85 9.97 -13.06
CA ALA A 63 -9.18 8.58 -13.36
C ALA A 63 -10.55 8.16 -12.80
N ASP A 64 -11.15 8.93 -11.88
CA ASP A 64 -12.29 8.53 -11.06
C ASP A 64 -12.07 7.14 -10.45
N PHE A 65 -11.02 7.03 -9.63
CA PHE A 65 -10.48 5.73 -9.17
C PHE A 65 -10.40 5.58 -7.64
N PHE A 66 -11.07 6.45 -6.87
CA PHE A 66 -11.02 6.44 -5.40
C PHE A 66 -11.54 5.15 -4.77
N ASP A 67 -12.58 4.56 -5.34
CA ASP A 67 -13.21 3.37 -4.76
C ASP A 67 -12.34 2.12 -4.87
N GLN A 68 -11.44 2.09 -5.84
CA GLN A 68 -10.57 0.95 -6.15
C GLN A 68 -9.11 1.20 -5.77
N CYS A 69 -8.81 2.32 -5.09
CA CYS A 69 -7.46 2.67 -4.70
C CYS A 69 -7.34 2.90 -3.19
N VAL A 70 -6.29 2.36 -2.61
CA VAL A 70 -5.82 2.68 -1.27
C VAL A 70 -4.40 3.19 -1.37
N VAL A 71 -4.14 4.41 -0.91
CA VAL A 71 -2.79 4.99 -0.89
C VAL A 71 -2.08 4.57 0.38
N PHE A 72 -0.86 4.06 0.27
CA PHE A 72 -0.14 3.57 1.44
C PHE A 72 1.34 3.96 1.45
N GLY A 73 2.00 3.80 2.58
CA GLY A 73 3.42 4.08 2.73
C GLY A 73 3.87 4.18 4.19
N VAL A 74 5.18 4.34 4.37
CA VAL A 74 5.79 4.52 5.70
C VAL A 74 5.71 5.95 6.20
N ASN A 75 5.53 6.93 5.32
CA ASN A 75 5.45 8.33 5.69
C ASN A 75 3.99 8.73 5.95
N HIS A 76 3.59 8.65 7.21
CA HIS A 76 2.23 8.93 7.63
C HIS A 76 1.81 10.40 7.42
N TRP A 77 2.76 11.33 7.31
CA TRP A 77 2.44 12.73 7.04
C TRP A 77 1.82 12.92 5.64
N ILE A 78 2.43 12.32 4.61
CA ILE A 78 1.92 12.43 3.24
C ILE A 78 0.56 11.73 3.08
N LEU A 79 0.34 10.61 3.78
CA LEU A 79 -0.95 9.92 3.76
C LEU A 79 -2.06 10.78 4.37
N ARG A 80 -1.77 11.49 5.45
CA ARG A 80 -2.70 12.46 6.04
C ARG A 80 -2.99 13.62 5.09
N GLU A 81 -1.97 14.11 4.39
CA GLU A 81 -2.12 15.20 3.43
C GLU A 81 -3.00 14.78 2.23
N VAL A 82 -2.83 13.56 1.71
CA VAL A 82 -3.70 12.99 0.68
C VAL A 82 -5.17 12.99 1.12
N CYS A 83 -5.47 12.54 2.35
CA CYS A 83 -6.83 12.56 2.89
C CYS A 83 -7.36 13.99 3.16
N ARG A 84 -6.48 14.93 3.51
CA ARG A 84 -6.85 16.34 3.70
C ARG A 84 -7.24 17.01 2.39
N LEU A 85 -6.57 16.66 1.30
CA LEU A 85 -6.86 17.19 -0.04
C LEU A 85 -8.16 16.64 -0.62
N ASP A 86 -8.45 15.35 -0.39
CA ASP A 86 -9.72 14.74 -0.80
C ASP A 86 -10.13 13.63 0.18
N SER A 87 -11.25 13.82 0.86
CA SER A 87 -11.76 12.88 1.87
C SER A 87 -12.22 11.52 1.31
N ARG A 88 -12.30 11.35 0.00
CA ARG A 88 -12.57 10.06 -0.65
C ARG A 88 -11.33 9.14 -0.65
N CYS A 89 -10.14 9.69 -0.45
CA CYS A 89 -8.92 8.90 -0.37
C CYS A 89 -8.97 7.94 0.82
N LYS A 90 -8.70 6.67 0.55
CA LYS A 90 -8.49 5.63 1.55
C LYS A 90 -7.00 5.45 1.74
N ILE A 91 -6.57 5.22 2.97
CA ILE A 91 -5.15 5.02 3.26
C ILE A 91 -4.88 3.74 4.04
N ALA A 92 -3.69 3.18 3.82
CA ALA A 92 -3.12 2.11 4.62
C ALA A 92 -1.76 2.54 5.19
N LEU A 93 -1.41 2.02 6.35
CA LEU A 93 -0.16 2.34 7.01
C LEU A 93 0.83 1.18 6.89
N ILE A 94 2.03 1.45 6.38
CA ILE A 94 3.16 0.56 6.63
C ILE A 94 3.66 0.86 8.04
N VAL A 95 3.60 -0.15 8.90
CA VAL A 95 4.03 -0.08 10.29
C VAL A 95 5.13 -1.12 10.50
N PRO A 96 6.41 -0.74 10.32
CA PRO A 96 7.52 -1.70 10.28
C PRO A 96 7.82 -2.35 11.64
N HIS A 97 7.25 -1.82 12.72
CA HIS A 97 7.33 -2.36 14.07
C HIS A 97 6.00 -2.17 14.79
N VAL A 98 5.68 -3.05 15.73
CA VAL A 98 4.41 -3.01 16.45
C VAL A 98 4.40 -1.83 17.43
N PRO A 99 3.51 -0.85 17.28
CA PRO A 99 3.34 0.24 18.25
C PRO A 99 2.68 -0.27 19.53
N ASP A 100 2.78 0.50 20.59
CA ASP A 100 2.17 0.18 21.90
C ASP A 100 0.64 0.04 21.81
N ASP A 101 -0.01 0.92 21.03
CA ASP A 101 -1.44 0.83 20.72
C ASP A 101 -1.67 0.94 19.20
N PRO A 102 -1.70 -0.19 18.48
CA PRO A 102 -1.92 -0.20 17.04
C PRO A 102 -3.31 0.28 16.64
N VAL A 103 -4.34 0.01 17.45
CA VAL A 103 -5.71 0.46 17.19
C VAL A 103 -5.85 1.97 17.32
N ALA A 104 -5.20 2.57 18.33
CA ALA A 104 -5.18 4.02 18.49
C ALA A 104 -4.45 4.71 17.31
N LEU A 105 -3.34 4.11 16.83
CA LEU A 105 -2.63 4.60 15.65
C LEU A 105 -3.55 4.61 14.42
N MET A 106 -4.19 3.48 14.13
CA MET A 106 -5.10 3.34 12.98
C MET A 106 -6.26 4.34 13.04
N ARG A 107 -6.88 4.47 14.20
CA ARG A 107 -7.96 5.43 14.43
C ARG A 107 -7.50 6.87 14.26
N HIS A 108 -6.34 7.23 14.81
CA HIS A 108 -5.77 8.58 14.71
C HIS A 108 -5.50 8.96 13.26
N MET A 109 -5.05 8.02 12.46
CA MET A 109 -4.73 8.23 11.05
C MET A 109 -5.96 8.14 10.13
N GLY A 110 -7.05 7.52 10.57
CA GLY A 110 -8.19 7.21 9.71
C GLY A 110 -7.87 6.15 8.64
N ALA A 111 -6.87 5.32 8.90
CA ALA A 111 -6.44 4.27 7.97
C ALA A 111 -7.35 3.05 8.08
N ILE A 112 -7.44 2.27 6.99
CA ILE A 112 -8.31 1.10 6.89
C ILE A 112 -7.55 -0.23 6.87
N ILE A 113 -6.26 -0.21 6.50
CA ILE A 113 -5.40 -1.40 6.43
C ILE A 113 -4.14 -1.15 7.25
N TYR A 114 -3.82 -2.10 8.13
CA TYR A 114 -2.56 -2.18 8.87
C TYR A 114 -1.62 -3.12 8.15
N LEU A 115 -0.53 -2.61 7.57
CA LEU A 115 0.46 -3.39 6.84
C LEU A 115 1.73 -3.51 7.67
N CYS A 116 2.19 -4.73 7.87
CA CYS A 116 3.39 -5.01 8.66
C CYS A 116 4.15 -6.21 8.11
N PHE A 117 5.45 -6.29 8.44
CA PHE A 117 6.21 -7.50 8.16
C PHE A 117 5.60 -8.70 8.87
N ILE A 118 5.49 -9.82 8.14
CA ILE A 118 4.88 -11.05 8.67
C ILE A 118 5.52 -11.52 9.98
N ASP A 119 6.82 -11.28 10.14
CA ASP A 119 7.59 -11.66 11.33
C ASP A 119 7.19 -10.85 12.59
N ASN A 120 6.53 -9.70 12.41
CA ASN A 120 6.04 -8.84 13.49
C ASN A 120 4.53 -9.00 13.74
N LEU A 121 3.83 -9.80 12.92
CA LEU A 121 2.42 -10.09 13.11
C LEU A 121 2.22 -11.30 14.02
N SER A 122 1.10 -11.29 14.72
CA SER A 122 0.66 -12.41 15.55
C SER A 122 -0.85 -12.50 15.54
N ARG A 123 -1.40 -13.70 15.77
CA ARG A 123 -2.86 -13.88 15.85
C ARG A 123 -3.53 -12.92 16.84
N PRO A 124 -3.02 -12.72 18.09
CA PRO A 124 -3.65 -11.77 19.02
C PRO A 124 -3.67 -10.32 18.52
N LEU A 125 -2.60 -9.87 17.83
CA LEU A 125 -2.55 -8.53 17.23
C LEU A 125 -3.59 -8.39 16.12
N ILE A 126 -3.69 -9.38 15.24
CA ILE A 126 -4.66 -9.39 14.15
C ILE A 126 -6.09 -9.41 14.69
N ASP A 127 -6.38 -10.27 15.66
CA ASP A 127 -7.70 -10.33 16.30
C ASP A 127 -8.09 -8.98 16.94
N GLN A 128 -7.12 -8.27 17.55
CA GLN A 128 -7.33 -6.92 18.09
C GLN A 128 -7.67 -5.89 17.01
N LEU A 129 -6.96 -5.92 15.87
CA LEU A 129 -7.20 -5.03 14.74
C LEU A 129 -8.54 -5.33 14.07
N HIS A 130 -8.87 -6.62 13.86
CA HIS A 130 -10.15 -7.05 13.31
C HIS A 130 -11.32 -6.65 14.21
N ALA A 131 -11.20 -6.81 15.53
CA ALA A 131 -12.23 -6.38 16.48
C ALA A 131 -12.52 -4.87 16.42
N ALA A 132 -11.52 -4.08 15.96
CA ALA A 132 -11.66 -2.65 15.74
C ALA A 132 -12.09 -2.28 14.30
N GLY A 133 -12.27 -3.27 13.40
CA GLY A 133 -12.76 -3.09 12.04
C GLY A 133 -11.66 -2.79 11.00
N TYR A 134 -10.41 -3.08 11.31
CA TYR A 134 -9.27 -2.87 10.39
C TYR A 134 -8.90 -4.17 9.67
N LEU A 135 -8.45 -4.06 8.42
CA LEU A 135 -7.82 -5.15 7.68
C LEU A 135 -6.33 -5.20 7.98
N VAL A 136 -5.75 -6.40 7.84
CA VAL A 136 -4.31 -6.63 8.08
C VAL A 136 -3.65 -7.22 6.83
N ASP A 137 -2.57 -6.56 6.39
CA ASP A 137 -1.72 -7.00 5.29
C ASP A 137 -0.37 -7.47 5.82
N GLY A 138 0.01 -8.70 5.47
CA GLY A 138 1.29 -9.32 5.85
C GLY A 138 2.31 -9.29 4.72
N SER A 139 3.45 -8.65 4.93
CA SER A 139 4.54 -8.56 3.95
C SER A 139 5.87 -9.12 4.51
N VAL A 140 6.81 -9.64 3.74
CA VAL A 140 6.75 -10.01 2.33
C VAL A 140 6.66 -11.55 2.27
N ILE A 141 5.72 -12.06 1.48
CA ILE A 141 5.45 -13.51 1.40
C ILE A 141 6.14 -14.10 0.17
N ASN A 142 7.40 -14.48 0.33
CA ASN A 142 8.23 -15.05 -0.73
C ASN A 142 8.56 -16.53 -0.51
N SER A 143 7.78 -17.21 0.33
CA SER A 143 7.88 -18.67 0.51
C SER A 143 6.53 -19.28 0.91
N LYS A 144 6.36 -20.56 0.62
CA LYS A 144 5.16 -21.33 1.03
C LYS A 144 4.99 -21.37 2.55
N GLU A 145 6.09 -21.41 3.30
CA GLU A 145 6.07 -21.40 4.75
C GLU A 145 5.49 -20.07 5.29
N ARG A 146 5.93 -18.92 4.74
CA ARG A 146 5.36 -17.61 5.10
C ARG A 146 3.90 -17.48 4.69
N MET A 147 3.49 -18.02 3.54
CA MET A 147 2.09 -18.07 3.14
C MET A 147 1.25 -18.86 4.17
N LYS A 148 1.74 -20.02 4.58
CA LYS A 148 1.09 -20.83 5.62
C LYS A 148 0.96 -20.04 6.93
N THR A 149 2.02 -19.37 7.37
CA THR A 149 1.99 -18.52 8.57
C THR A 149 0.94 -17.41 8.43
N ALA A 150 0.90 -16.69 7.30
CA ALA A 150 -0.06 -15.61 7.07
C ALA A 150 -1.52 -16.10 7.17
N LEU A 151 -1.80 -17.28 6.58
CA LEU A 151 -3.12 -17.93 6.67
C LEU A 151 -3.46 -18.35 8.12
N GLU A 152 -2.50 -18.95 8.83
CA GLU A 152 -2.70 -19.42 10.20
C GLU A 152 -2.96 -18.27 11.19
N ILE A 153 -2.27 -17.13 11.02
CA ILE A 153 -2.49 -15.97 11.90
C ILE A 153 -3.66 -15.09 11.46
N GLY A 154 -4.18 -15.28 10.24
CA GLY A 154 -5.41 -14.65 9.75
C GLY A 154 -5.21 -13.31 9.06
N CYS A 155 -4.11 -13.13 8.29
CA CYS A 155 -3.96 -11.98 7.41
C CYS A 155 -5.08 -11.93 6.37
N ASP A 156 -5.62 -10.74 6.10
CA ASP A 156 -6.64 -10.51 5.05
C ASP A 156 -6.01 -10.42 3.67
N MET A 157 -4.80 -9.88 3.62
CA MET A 157 -4.02 -9.65 2.41
C MET A 157 -2.56 -10.00 2.64
N VAL A 158 -1.84 -10.23 1.55
CA VAL A 158 -0.40 -10.47 1.56
C VAL A 158 0.26 -9.81 0.36
N GLU A 159 1.49 -9.35 0.55
CA GLU A 159 2.35 -8.85 -0.52
C GLU A 159 3.45 -9.87 -0.85
N SER A 160 3.79 -10.01 -2.15
CA SER A 160 4.85 -10.90 -2.63
C SER A 160 5.57 -10.30 -3.83
N ASP A 161 6.89 -10.50 -3.89
CA ASP A 161 7.71 -10.19 -5.06
C ASP A 161 7.50 -11.19 -6.20
N THR A 162 6.86 -12.34 -5.89
CA THR A 162 6.59 -13.44 -6.84
C THR A 162 5.12 -13.83 -6.79
N PRO A 163 4.20 -12.97 -7.29
CA PRO A 163 2.76 -13.15 -7.10
C PRO A 163 2.22 -14.47 -7.69
N ASP A 164 2.76 -14.93 -8.81
CA ASP A 164 2.35 -16.21 -9.42
C ASP A 164 2.62 -17.40 -8.48
N GLN A 165 3.80 -17.39 -7.82
CA GLN A 165 4.14 -18.42 -6.85
C GLN A 165 3.30 -18.30 -5.57
N ALA A 166 3.08 -17.07 -5.10
CA ALA A 166 2.24 -16.82 -3.93
C ALA A 166 0.80 -17.32 -4.14
N ILE A 167 0.22 -17.09 -5.32
CA ILE A 167 -1.09 -17.61 -5.70
C ILE A 167 -1.09 -19.15 -5.73
N ALA A 168 -0.03 -19.77 -6.27
CA ALA A 168 0.09 -21.23 -6.28
C ALA A 168 0.14 -21.81 -4.86
N TRP A 169 0.95 -21.22 -3.97
CA TRP A 169 1.01 -21.65 -2.56
C TRP A 169 -0.31 -21.44 -1.82
N TYR A 170 -0.99 -20.31 -2.07
CA TYR A 170 -2.30 -20.05 -1.47
C TYR A 170 -3.29 -21.16 -1.85
N ARG A 171 -3.41 -21.48 -3.13
CA ARG A 171 -4.33 -22.54 -3.61
C ARG A 171 -3.98 -23.89 -2.99
N GLU A 172 -2.70 -24.27 -3.01
CA GLU A 172 -2.25 -25.56 -2.46
C GLU A 172 -2.52 -25.70 -0.95
N LEU A 173 -2.55 -24.59 -0.21
CA LEU A 173 -2.77 -24.59 1.24
C LEU A 173 -4.25 -24.46 1.64
N THR A 174 -5.13 -24.06 0.70
CA THR A 174 -6.56 -23.78 0.98
C THR A 174 -7.53 -24.70 0.24
N GLU A 175 -7.08 -25.43 -0.80
CA GLU A 175 -7.81 -26.45 -1.54
C GLU A 175 -7.51 -27.86 -0.99
#